data_28553365c1f68abcd6b22c0538ad75c6
#
_entry.id   28553365c1f68abcd6b22c0538ad75c6
#
_cell.length_a   1.000
_cell.length_b   1.000
_cell.length_c   1.000
_cell.angle_alpha   90.00
_cell.angle_beta   90.00
_cell.angle_gamma   90.00
#
_symmetry.space_group_name_H-M   'P 1'
#
loop_
_entity.id
_entity.type
_entity.pdbx_description
1 polymer ?
#
loop_
_entity_poly.entity_id
_entity_poly.type
_entity_poly.pdbx_seq_one_letter_code
_entity_poly.pdbx_strand_id
1 'polypeptide(L)'
;VQEIVQDARSNLKHLIKEHGYFADGPYTLSAGGTSDCYFDLRRVTMDPRGADLISELMLERLKGVANIAAVGGMESGAIPIATAIALKSLECRSGELRAFFVRKTEKKHGRKRRAEGLIQEGDVVAFVEDVTTSGKSVLSGIAAVEQLGCTVAKVISVLDRENGAQELITKKGYQFEALFKASDFK
;
A
#
# COMPACT_ATOMS: atom_id res chain seq x y z
N VAL A 1 22.56 4.03 7.56
CA VAL A 1 21.20 3.47 7.32
C VAL A 1 20.13 4.52 7.60
N GLN A 2 20.10 5.15 8.79
CA GLN A 2 19.09 6.19 9.12
C GLN A 2 19.15 7.40 8.18
N GLU A 3 20.34 7.84 7.79
CA GLU A 3 20.55 8.97 6.88
C GLU A 3 20.02 8.67 5.46
N ILE A 4 20.29 7.45 4.94
CA ILE A 4 19.79 7.00 3.62
C ILE A 4 18.24 6.93 3.62
N VAL A 5 17.64 6.40 4.67
CA VAL A 5 16.17 6.32 4.80
C VAL A 5 15.53 7.71 4.89
N GLN A 6 16.19 8.66 5.57
CA GLN A 6 15.73 10.04 5.65
C GLN A 6 15.80 10.73 4.30
N ASP A 7 16.86 10.51 3.52
CA ASP A 7 17.02 11.01 2.17
C ASP A 7 15.97 10.43 1.22
N ALA A 8 15.75 9.10 1.27
CA ALA A 8 14.72 8.42 0.47
C ALA A 8 13.32 8.98 0.78
N ARG A 9 13.00 9.20 2.07
CA ARG A 9 11.71 9.78 2.49
C ARG A 9 11.54 11.23 2.01
N SER A 10 12.58 12.05 2.08
CA SER A 10 12.58 13.43 1.61
C SER A 10 12.38 13.51 0.10
N ASN A 11 13.10 12.68 -0.66
CA ASN A 11 13.00 12.59 -2.11
C ASN A 11 11.60 12.11 -2.55
N LEU A 12 11.04 11.09 -1.89
CA LEU A 12 9.68 10.62 -2.18
C LEU A 12 8.65 11.70 -1.88
N LYS A 13 8.79 12.44 -0.78
CA LYS A 13 7.90 13.57 -0.45
C LYS A 13 7.94 14.64 -1.54
N HIS A 14 9.12 14.93 -2.09
CA HIS A 14 9.29 15.89 -3.19
C HIS A 14 8.57 15.40 -4.44
N LEU A 15 8.77 14.14 -4.86
CA LEU A 15 8.07 13.56 -6.01
C LEU A 15 6.54 13.56 -5.85
N ILE A 16 6.04 13.27 -4.64
CA ILE A 16 4.60 13.34 -4.36
C ILE A 16 4.09 14.77 -4.53
N LYS A 17 4.82 15.77 -4.00
CA LYS A 17 4.44 17.19 -4.17
C LYS A 17 4.43 17.63 -5.62
N GLU A 18 5.39 17.20 -6.40
CA GLU A 18 5.55 17.60 -7.80
C GLU A 18 4.53 16.92 -8.73
N HIS A 19 4.24 15.63 -8.51
CA HIS A 19 3.49 14.84 -9.48
C HIS A 19 2.16 14.29 -8.97
N GLY A 20 2.01 14.09 -7.66
CA GLY A 20 0.88 13.37 -7.06
C GLY A 20 -0.01 14.21 -6.16
N TYR A 21 0.35 15.44 -5.82
CA TYR A 21 -0.41 16.33 -4.95
C TYR A 21 -0.94 17.53 -5.72
N PHE A 22 -2.25 17.78 -5.62
CA PHE A 22 -2.94 18.88 -6.28
C PHE A 22 -3.70 19.69 -5.22
N ALA A 23 -3.44 21.00 -5.14
CA ALA A 23 -4.00 21.92 -4.15
C ALA A 23 -4.84 23.04 -4.77
N ASP A 24 -5.30 22.83 -6.02
CA ASP A 24 -6.10 23.75 -6.82
C ASP A 24 -7.60 23.41 -6.81
N GLY A 25 -8.07 22.71 -5.74
CA GLY A 25 -9.46 22.30 -5.54
C GLY A 25 -10.50 23.43 -5.60
N PRO A 26 -11.79 23.12 -5.39
CA PRO A 26 -12.31 21.94 -4.67
C PRO A 26 -12.45 20.67 -5.52
N TYR A 27 -12.12 19.52 -4.93
CA TYR A 27 -12.26 18.19 -5.54
C TYR A 27 -13.42 17.42 -4.90
N THR A 28 -14.27 16.79 -5.72
CA THR A 28 -15.30 15.88 -5.23
C THR A 28 -14.69 14.53 -4.83
N LEU A 29 -14.94 14.06 -3.62
CA LEU A 29 -14.42 12.79 -3.13
C LEU A 29 -15.39 11.64 -3.44
N SER A 30 -14.85 10.46 -3.76
CA SER A 30 -15.64 9.24 -4.02
C SER A 30 -16.48 8.78 -2.81
N ALA A 31 -16.07 9.14 -1.59
CA ALA A 31 -16.80 8.88 -0.35
C ALA A 31 -17.85 9.93 -0.02
N GLY A 32 -18.05 10.92 -0.89
CA GLY A 32 -18.90 12.10 -0.67
C GLY A 32 -18.13 13.27 -0.05
N GLY A 33 -18.65 14.51 -0.29
CA GLY A 33 -18.02 15.74 0.18
C GLY A 33 -16.95 16.30 -0.78
N THR A 34 -16.34 17.40 -0.36
CA THR A 34 -15.29 18.11 -1.12
C THR A 34 -13.99 18.17 -0.33
N SER A 35 -12.89 18.34 -1.02
CA SER A 35 -11.56 18.54 -0.43
C SER A 35 -10.82 19.61 -1.22
N ASP A 36 -10.06 20.45 -0.54
CA ASP A 36 -9.22 21.48 -1.18
C ASP A 36 -7.96 20.89 -1.83
N CYS A 37 -7.68 19.59 -1.57
CA CYS A 37 -6.56 18.90 -2.19
C CYS A 37 -6.92 17.48 -2.63
N TYR A 38 -6.20 17.00 -3.64
CA TYR A 38 -6.32 15.66 -4.19
C TYR A 38 -4.93 14.99 -4.28
N PHE A 39 -4.90 13.67 -4.04
CA PHE A 39 -3.71 12.86 -4.19
C PHE A 39 -3.94 11.80 -5.27
N ASP A 40 -3.21 11.88 -6.38
CA ASP A 40 -3.10 10.82 -7.39
C ASP A 40 -1.71 10.18 -7.32
N LEU A 41 -1.54 9.26 -6.39
CA LEU A 41 -0.25 8.62 -6.18
C LEU A 41 0.12 7.63 -7.28
N ARG A 42 -0.79 7.24 -8.18
CA ARG A 42 -0.46 6.40 -9.34
C ARG A 42 0.58 7.07 -10.24
N ARG A 43 0.58 8.40 -10.29
CA ARG A 43 1.60 9.19 -11.01
C ARG A 43 2.99 9.06 -10.40
N VAL A 44 3.07 8.65 -9.13
CA VAL A 44 4.33 8.44 -8.39
C VAL A 44 4.64 6.94 -8.31
N THR A 45 3.65 6.09 -8.01
CA THR A 45 3.88 4.64 -7.90
C THR A 45 4.23 3.97 -9.24
N MET A 46 3.91 4.62 -10.37
CA MET A 46 4.24 4.18 -11.73
C MET A 46 5.43 4.95 -12.32
N ASP A 47 5.99 5.93 -11.62
CA ASP A 47 7.29 6.54 -11.95
C ASP A 47 8.41 5.62 -11.44
N PRO A 48 9.47 5.35 -12.22
CA PRO A 48 10.53 4.42 -11.82
C PRO A 48 11.27 4.85 -10.54
N ARG A 49 11.48 6.16 -10.32
CA ARG A 49 12.12 6.67 -9.09
C ARG A 49 11.16 6.61 -7.92
N GLY A 50 9.88 6.94 -8.14
CA GLY A 50 8.83 6.83 -7.14
C GLY A 50 8.62 5.39 -6.69
N ALA A 51 8.54 4.44 -7.61
CA ALA A 51 8.42 3.00 -7.33
C ALA A 51 9.62 2.48 -6.54
N ASP A 52 10.85 2.89 -6.91
CA ASP A 52 12.08 2.50 -6.22
C ASP A 52 12.10 3.01 -4.77
N LEU A 53 11.85 4.31 -4.56
CA LEU A 53 11.82 4.92 -3.23
C LEU A 53 10.72 4.34 -2.33
N ILE A 54 9.51 4.10 -2.89
CA ILE A 54 8.40 3.48 -2.15
C ILE A 54 8.77 2.07 -1.73
N SER A 55 9.33 1.26 -2.64
CA SER A 55 9.71 -0.12 -2.33
C SER A 55 10.80 -0.19 -1.27
N GLU A 56 11.81 0.70 -1.32
CA GLU A 56 12.85 0.81 -0.30
C GLU A 56 12.27 1.13 1.09
N LEU A 57 11.45 2.18 1.17
CA LEU A 57 10.85 2.61 2.43
C LEU A 57 9.88 1.55 3.00
N MET A 58 9.10 0.87 2.15
CA MET A 58 8.20 -0.17 2.60
C MET A 58 8.94 -1.42 3.05
N LEU A 59 10.00 -1.85 2.36
CA LEU A 59 10.86 -2.94 2.80
C LEU A 59 11.52 -2.64 4.16
N GLU A 60 11.94 -1.39 4.38
CA GLU A 60 12.46 -0.97 5.70
C GLU A 60 11.41 -1.13 6.80
N ARG A 61 10.13 -0.80 6.53
CA ARG A 61 9.01 -0.97 7.47
C ARG A 61 8.63 -2.43 7.71
N LEU A 62 9.02 -3.33 6.82
CA LEU A 62 8.80 -4.77 6.97
C LEU A 62 9.94 -5.47 7.70
N LYS A 63 11.08 -4.79 7.93
CA LYS A 63 12.17 -5.35 8.75
C LYS A 63 11.66 -5.70 10.15
N GLY A 64 11.97 -6.92 10.60
CA GLY A 64 11.54 -7.42 11.91
C GLY A 64 10.14 -8.03 11.93
N VAL A 65 9.37 -7.96 10.84
CA VAL A 65 8.13 -8.74 10.70
C VAL A 65 8.49 -10.13 10.19
N ALA A 66 8.25 -11.15 11.02
CA ALA A 66 8.70 -12.52 10.73
C ALA A 66 7.89 -13.16 9.60
N ASN A 67 8.57 -13.95 8.78
CA ASN A 67 7.99 -14.92 7.84
C ASN A 67 7.08 -14.33 6.76
N ILE A 68 7.22 -13.05 6.40
CA ILE A 68 6.45 -12.49 5.29
C ILE A 68 6.84 -13.22 4.00
N ALA A 69 5.85 -13.84 3.35
CA ALA A 69 6.02 -14.59 2.11
C ALA A 69 5.59 -13.79 0.87
N ALA A 70 4.66 -12.85 1.02
CA ALA A 70 4.14 -12.07 -0.09
C ALA A 70 3.69 -10.67 0.34
N VAL A 71 3.66 -9.76 -0.64
CA VAL A 71 3.12 -8.41 -0.48
C VAL A 71 2.05 -8.14 -1.53
N GLY A 72 1.01 -7.41 -1.19
CA GLY A 72 -0.04 -7.07 -2.13
C GLY A 72 -1.13 -6.21 -1.50
N GLY A 73 -2.15 -5.86 -2.27
CA GLY A 73 -3.25 -5.02 -1.80
C GLY A 73 -4.32 -4.86 -2.86
N MET A 74 -5.17 -3.85 -2.71
CA MET A 74 -6.30 -3.64 -3.63
C MET A 74 -5.85 -3.19 -5.02
N GLU A 75 -6.49 -3.74 -6.07
CA GLU A 75 -6.38 -3.19 -7.42
C GLU A 75 -6.95 -1.76 -7.46
N SER A 76 -6.42 -0.85 -8.25
CA SER A 76 -5.20 -0.92 -9.07
C SER A 76 -3.99 -0.30 -8.35
N GLY A 77 -4.20 0.47 -7.27
CA GLY A 77 -3.16 1.26 -6.60
C GLY A 77 -2.01 0.42 -6.03
N ALA A 78 -2.34 -0.73 -5.44
CA ALA A 78 -1.33 -1.60 -4.85
C ALA A 78 -0.50 -2.40 -5.86
N ILE A 79 -0.97 -2.58 -7.11
CA ILE A 79 -0.28 -3.44 -8.09
C ILE A 79 1.15 -2.96 -8.38
N PRO A 80 1.39 -1.70 -8.77
CA PRO A 80 2.76 -1.24 -9.05
C PRO A 80 3.64 -1.29 -7.80
N ILE A 81 3.09 -0.99 -6.62
CA ILE A 81 3.81 -1.02 -5.35
C ILE A 81 4.26 -2.44 -5.02
N ALA A 82 3.35 -3.40 -5.05
CA ALA A 82 3.65 -4.80 -4.74
C ALA A 82 4.69 -5.39 -5.71
N THR A 83 4.57 -5.06 -7.01
CA THR A 83 5.53 -5.49 -8.03
C THR A 83 6.92 -4.89 -7.78
N ALA A 84 7.01 -3.60 -7.46
CA ALA A 84 8.28 -2.94 -7.16
C ALA A 84 8.94 -3.52 -5.89
N ILE A 85 8.15 -3.77 -4.83
CA ILE A 85 8.65 -4.39 -3.59
C ILE A 85 9.16 -5.81 -3.88
N ALA A 86 8.41 -6.63 -4.63
CA ALA A 86 8.82 -7.99 -4.97
C ALA A 86 10.14 -7.98 -5.75
N LEU A 87 10.27 -7.12 -6.75
CA LEU A 87 11.51 -6.99 -7.52
C LEU A 87 12.68 -6.54 -6.64
N LYS A 88 12.51 -5.49 -5.83
CA LYS A 88 13.56 -4.98 -4.96
C LYS A 88 13.94 -5.97 -3.84
N SER A 89 13.02 -6.84 -3.42
CA SER A 89 13.31 -7.87 -2.41
C SER A 89 14.37 -8.87 -2.84
N LEU A 90 14.61 -9.08 -4.15
CA LEU A 90 15.68 -9.91 -4.68
C LEU A 90 17.07 -9.41 -4.26
N GLU A 91 17.21 -8.10 -4.03
CA GLU A 91 18.46 -7.48 -3.59
C GLU A 91 18.63 -7.55 -2.06
N CYS A 92 17.59 -7.95 -1.34
CA CYS A 92 17.59 -8.00 0.12
C CYS A 92 18.00 -9.37 0.64
N ARG A 93 18.85 -9.41 1.67
CA ARG A 93 19.26 -10.66 2.33
C ARG A 93 18.13 -11.32 3.15
N SER A 94 17.01 -10.63 3.34
CA SER A 94 15.86 -11.10 4.13
C SER A 94 14.94 -12.08 3.41
N GLY A 95 15.21 -12.37 2.13
CA GLY A 95 14.43 -13.31 1.30
C GLY A 95 13.53 -12.62 0.28
N GLU A 96 13.14 -13.41 -0.73
CA GLU A 96 12.30 -12.99 -1.85
C GLU A 96 10.84 -12.90 -1.42
N LEU A 97 10.18 -11.79 -1.76
CA LEU A 97 8.76 -11.60 -1.53
C LEU A 97 8.00 -11.80 -2.85
N ARG A 98 6.93 -12.60 -2.80
CA ARG A 98 6.02 -12.75 -3.93
C ARG A 98 5.02 -11.60 -3.98
N ALA A 99 4.51 -11.24 -5.16
CA ALA A 99 3.49 -10.22 -5.30
C ALA A 99 2.10 -10.83 -5.53
N PHE A 100 1.06 -10.17 -4.98
CA PHE A 100 -0.33 -10.45 -5.26
C PHE A 100 -1.14 -9.16 -5.35
N PHE A 101 -2.38 -9.25 -5.83
CA PHE A 101 -3.36 -8.16 -5.70
C PHE A 101 -4.76 -8.70 -5.45
N VAL A 102 -5.62 -7.85 -4.91
CA VAL A 102 -7.01 -8.18 -4.61
C VAL A 102 -7.94 -7.37 -5.49
N ARG A 103 -8.83 -8.04 -6.20
CA ARG A 103 -9.83 -7.42 -7.06
C ARG A 103 -10.96 -6.79 -6.22
N LYS A 104 -11.49 -5.70 -6.71
CA LYS A 104 -12.70 -5.06 -6.12
C LYS A 104 -13.91 -5.98 -6.16
N THR A 105 -14.03 -6.76 -7.24
CA THR A 105 -15.13 -7.71 -7.45
C THR A 105 -14.60 -9.08 -7.83
N GLU A 106 -15.38 -10.13 -7.53
CA GLU A 106 -15.05 -11.48 -7.95
C GLU A 106 -15.07 -11.63 -9.47
N LYS A 107 -14.24 -12.55 -9.99
CA LYS A 107 -14.32 -12.95 -11.40
C LYS A 107 -15.64 -13.64 -11.69
N LYS A 108 -16.30 -13.26 -12.79
CA LYS A 108 -17.50 -13.94 -13.28
C LYS A 108 -17.20 -15.34 -13.86
N HIS A 109 -15.95 -15.58 -14.27
CA HIS A 109 -15.51 -16.82 -14.93
C HIS A 109 -14.16 -17.30 -14.37
N GLY A 110 -13.87 -18.60 -14.44
CA GLY A 110 -12.64 -19.22 -13.96
C GLY A 110 -12.65 -19.48 -12.44
N ARG A 111 -11.46 -19.41 -11.81
CA ARG A 111 -11.36 -19.51 -10.34
C ARG A 111 -11.98 -18.27 -9.73
N LYS A 112 -13.11 -18.42 -9.02
CA LYS A 112 -13.86 -17.33 -8.36
C LYS A 112 -13.11 -16.77 -7.13
N ARG A 113 -11.83 -16.43 -7.29
CA ARG A 113 -10.99 -15.85 -6.24
C ARG A 113 -10.84 -14.36 -6.48
N ARG A 114 -10.88 -13.57 -5.41
CA ARG A 114 -10.59 -12.13 -5.47
C ARG A 114 -9.10 -11.86 -5.47
N ALA A 115 -8.29 -12.66 -4.74
CA ALA A 115 -6.84 -12.49 -4.72
C ALA A 115 -6.19 -13.26 -5.89
N GLU A 116 -5.27 -12.59 -6.56
CA GLU A 116 -4.54 -13.05 -7.74
C GLU A 116 -3.04 -12.85 -7.56
N GLY A 117 -2.23 -13.66 -8.23
CA GLY A 117 -0.77 -13.67 -8.10
C GLY A 117 -0.28 -14.91 -7.36
N LEU A 118 0.95 -14.84 -6.86
CA LEU A 118 1.61 -15.96 -6.19
C LEU A 118 1.35 -15.95 -4.69
N ILE A 119 0.07 -16.07 -4.30
CA ILE A 119 -0.38 -16.18 -2.90
C ILE A 119 -1.01 -17.55 -2.67
N GLN A 120 -0.73 -18.18 -1.55
CA GLN A 120 -1.21 -19.52 -1.20
C GLN A 120 -1.61 -19.61 0.28
N GLU A 121 -2.40 -20.64 0.60
CA GLU A 121 -2.81 -20.93 1.98
C GLU A 121 -1.59 -21.07 2.90
N GLY A 122 -1.70 -20.51 4.11
CA GLY A 122 -0.63 -20.48 5.11
C GLY A 122 0.38 -19.32 4.95
N ASP A 123 0.30 -18.55 3.87
CA ASP A 123 1.19 -17.39 3.71
C ASP A 123 0.93 -16.32 4.79
N VAL A 124 2.01 -15.78 5.32
CA VAL A 124 2.00 -14.52 6.06
C VAL A 124 2.28 -13.39 5.07
N VAL A 125 1.44 -12.39 5.02
CA VAL A 125 1.52 -11.34 4.00
C VAL A 125 1.54 -9.93 4.60
N ALA A 126 2.17 -9.00 3.87
CA ALA A 126 1.99 -7.58 4.08
C ALA A 126 0.95 -7.02 3.10
N PHE A 127 0.00 -6.22 3.62
CA PHE A 127 -1.00 -5.56 2.80
C PHE A 127 -0.58 -4.13 2.52
N VAL A 128 -0.44 -3.75 1.25
CA VAL A 128 0.04 -2.43 0.83
C VAL A 128 -1.04 -1.65 0.08
N GLU A 129 -1.00 -0.31 0.19
CA GLU A 129 -1.94 0.58 -0.49
C GLU A 129 -1.23 1.87 -0.90
N ASP A 130 -1.70 2.50 -1.98
CA ASP A 130 -1.21 3.82 -2.38
C ASP A 130 -1.78 4.92 -1.47
N VAL A 131 -3.10 5.01 -1.36
CA VAL A 131 -3.80 6.00 -0.53
C VAL A 131 -4.89 5.35 0.31
N THR A 132 -4.80 5.49 1.62
CA THR A 132 -5.91 5.14 2.51
C THR A 132 -6.75 6.36 2.86
N THR A 133 -8.07 6.17 2.89
CA THR A 133 -9.03 7.21 3.31
C THR A 133 -9.78 6.74 4.55
N SER A 134 -10.78 5.90 4.39
CA SER A 134 -11.56 5.34 5.51
C SER A 134 -11.10 3.94 5.94
N GLY A 135 -10.20 3.29 5.20
CA GLY A 135 -9.74 1.92 5.46
C GLY A 135 -10.71 0.80 5.07
N LYS A 136 -11.93 1.11 4.61
CA LYS A 136 -12.95 0.10 4.27
C LYS A 136 -12.52 -0.82 3.12
N SER A 137 -11.90 -0.28 2.06
CA SER A 137 -11.37 -1.06 0.94
C SER A 137 -10.26 -2.01 1.39
N VAL A 138 -9.35 -1.52 2.22
CA VAL A 138 -8.26 -2.31 2.83
C VAL A 138 -8.83 -3.50 3.59
N LEU A 139 -9.78 -3.29 4.50
CA LEU A 139 -10.42 -4.37 5.27
C LEU A 139 -11.17 -5.37 4.38
N SER A 140 -11.82 -4.90 3.31
CA SER A 140 -12.45 -5.80 2.33
C SER A 140 -11.42 -6.66 1.58
N GLY A 141 -10.24 -6.09 1.30
CA GLY A 141 -9.13 -6.83 0.69
C GLY A 141 -8.50 -7.83 1.65
N ILE A 142 -8.28 -7.44 2.89
CA ILE A 142 -7.77 -8.31 3.96
C ILE A 142 -8.68 -9.53 4.13
N ALA A 143 -10.00 -9.32 4.24
CA ALA A 143 -10.95 -10.42 4.37
C ALA A 143 -10.86 -11.42 3.20
N ALA A 144 -10.63 -10.94 1.97
CA ALA A 144 -10.46 -11.82 0.81
C ALA A 144 -9.15 -12.62 0.85
N VAL A 145 -8.10 -12.08 1.44
CA VAL A 145 -6.81 -12.75 1.63
C VAL A 145 -6.91 -13.80 2.75
N GLU A 146 -7.57 -13.47 3.85
CA GLU A 146 -7.78 -14.38 4.97
C GLU A 146 -8.73 -15.55 4.61
N GLN A 147 -9.70 -15.33 3.73
CA GLN A 147 -10.52 -16.41 3.16
C GLN A 147 -9.71 -17.45 2.36
N LEU A 148 -8.50 -17.12 1.92
CA LEU A 148 -7.57 -18.08 1.31
C LEU A 148 -6.68 -18.81 2.33
N GLY A 149 -6.87 -18.57 3.62
CA GLY A 149 -6.07 -19.16 4.70
C GLY A 149 -4.74 -18.42 4.93
N CYS A 150 -4.60 -17.17 4.46
CA CYS A 150 -3.42 -16.34 4.72
C CYS A 150 -3.58 -15.55 6.01
N THR A 151 -2.46 -15.05 6.55
CA THR A 151 -2.43 -14.15 7.71
C THR A 151 -1.86 -12.80 7.30
N VAL A 152 -2.57 -11.71 7.59
CA VAL A 152 -2.07 -10.35 7.34
C VAL A 152 -1.30 -9.87 8.57
N ALA A 153 0.04 -9.78 8.45
CA ALA A 153 0.91 -9.36 9.54
C ALA A 153 0.98 -7.84 9.71
N LYS A 154 0.93 -7.10 8.60
CA LYS A 154 1.04 -5.63 8.62
C LYS A 154 0.34 -5.01 7.42
N VAL A 155 -0.23 -3.83 7.63
CA VAL A 155 -0.79 -2.96 6.58
C VAL A 155 0.08 -1.72 6.46
N ILE A 156 0.54 -1.39 5.25
CA ILE A 156 1.35 -0.20 4.98
C ILE A 156 0.75 0.59 3.83
N SER A 157 0.47 1.88 4.05
CA SER A 157 0.05 2.81 3.01
C SER A 157 1.18 3.77 2.63
N VAL A 158 1.25 4.20 1.38
CA VAL A 158 2.13 5.32 1.03
C VAL A 158 1.60 6.60 1.67
N LEU A 159 0.28 6.85 1.59
CA LEU A 159 -0.35 8.02 2.17
C LEU A 159 -1.63 7.66 2.95
N ASP A 160 -1.73 8.16 4.18
CA ASP A 160 -3.00 8.21 4.92
C ASP A 160 -3.63 9.61 4.80
N ARG A 161 -4.88 9.67 4.34
CA ARG A 161 -5.64 10.92 4.25
C ARG A 161 -6.19 11.42 5.57
N GLU A 162 -5.93 10.71 6.67
CA GLU A 162 -6.37 11.04 8.04
C GLU A 162 -7.92 11.11 8.17
N ASN A 163 -8.62 10.26 7.41
CA ASN A 163 -10.08 10.16 7.41
C ASN A 163 -10.58 8.86 8.06
N GLY A 164 -9.95 8.44 9.16
CA GLY A 164 -10.37 7.33 10.00
C GLY A 164 -9.81 5.95 9.63
N ALA A 165 -8.88 5.85 8.66
CA ALA A 165 -8.27 4.56 8.28
C ALA A 165 -7.46 3.96 9.43
N GLN A 166 -6.62 4.76 10.08
CA GLN A 166 -5.81 4.35 11.22
C GLN A 166 -6.67 3.71 12.32
N GLU A 167 -7.71 4.40 12.75
CA GLU A 167 -8.59 3.96 13.83
C GLU A 167 -9.36 2.70 13.45
N LEU A 168 -9.90 2.66 12.21
CA LEU A 168 -10.71 1.54 11.74
C LEU A 168 -9.89 0.25 11.60
N ILE A 169 -8.68 0.33 11.01
CA ILE A 169 -7.82 -0.82 10.76
C ILE A 169 -7.26 -1.35 12.08
N THR A 170 -6.79 -0.47 12.98
CA THR A 170 -6.24 -0.88 14.28
C THR A 170 -7.32 -1.44 15.21
N LYS A 171 -8.55 -0.90 15.19
CA LYS A 171 -9.70 -1.45 15.93
C LYS A 171 -10.04 -2.88 15.49
N LYS A 172 -9.71 -3.25 14.25
CA LYS A 172 -9.88 -4.61 13.73
C LYS A 172 -8.72 -5.55 14.08
N GLY A 173 -7.70 -5.06 14.79
CA GLY A 173 -6.57 -5.86 15.28
C GLY A 173 -5.36 -5.88 14.34
N TYR A 174 -5.38 -5.14 13.21
CA TYR A 174 -4.26 -5.09 12.29
C TYR A 174 -3.28 -3.97 12.64
N GLN A 175 -1.99 -4.24 12.49
CA GLN A 175 -0.97 -3.19 12.53
C GLN A 175 -1.08 -2.33 11.27
N PHE A 176 -1.24 -1.02 11.43
CA PHE A 176 -1.30 -0.07 10.32
C PHE A 176 -0.24 1.00 10.46
N GLU A 177 0.40 1.32 9.36
CA GLU A 177 1.39 2.39 9.26
C GLU A 177 1.28 3.06 7.88
N ALA A 178 1.51 4.38 7.82
CA ALA A 178 1.63 5.13 6.57
C ALA A 178 3.01 5.77 6.46
N LEU A 179 3.58 5.82 5.24
CA LEU A 179 4.84 6.53 5.01
C LEU A 179 4.63 8.04 5.18
N PHE A 180 3.46 8.54 4.76
CA PHE A 180 3.07 9.93 4.89
C PHE A 180 1.61 10.08 5.34
N LYS A 181 1.32 11.24 5.93
CA LYS A 181 -0.03 11.72 6.23
C LYS A 181 -0.37 12.89 5.32
N ALA A 182 -1.65 13.13 5.06
CA ALA A 182 -2.08 14.29 4.28
C ALA A 182 -1.61 15.62 4.91
N SER A 183 -1.54 15.69 6.24
CA SER A 183 -1.01 16.85 6.98
C SER A 183 0.47 17.14 6.71
N ASP A 184 1.26 16.16 6.23
CA ASP A 184 2.66 16.36 5.85
C ASP A 184 2.84 17.25 4.60
N PHE A 185 1.75 17.50 3.84
CA PHE A 185 1.77 18.22 2.54
C PHE A 185 1.10 19.60 2.59
N LYS A 186 0.53 19.96 3.71
CA LYS A 186 -0.09 21.27 3.95
C LYS A 186 0.94 22.33 4.31
#